data_5add67686608ae99fb58c617d82b72ea
#
_entry.id   5add67686608ae99fb58c617d82b72ea
#
_cell.length_a   1.000
_cell.length_b   1.000
_cell.length_c   1.000
_cell.angle_alpha   90.00
_cell.angle_beta   90.00
_cell.angle_gamma   90.00
#
_symmetry.space_group_name_H-M   'P 1'
#
loop_
_entity.id
_entity.type
_entity.pdbx_description
1 polymer ?
#
loop_
_entity_poly.entity_id
_entity_poly.type
_entity_poly.pdbx_seq_one_letter_code
_entity_poly.pdbx_strand_id
1 'polypeptide(L)'
;LLNFAGLLYISYDNGTAATRSNKRVIDLMHSAYESGEDASVLLPEGYWCILLDDGGDVIWSADMPDDIPQHYTLRDVAVLSRWFLCDYPVYTQAEDCGLFILGQPKNAVGKYQIVLSMSWFHSLPARIALVLALNAALALGLSLLTGRRLYKGVRTLTDGIDRLSREELLDLRGGGIFRPAYQELNKCSAALRDKSRALEERDTARRNWVNGIS
;
A
#
# COMPACT_ATOMS: atom_id res chain seq x y z
N LEU A 1 -0.46 -2.60 4.83
CA LEU A 1 -1.49 -1.59 5.13
C LEU A 1 -1.12 -0.22 4.56
N LEU A 2 0.10 0.28 4.80
CA LEU A 2 0.58 1.57 4.28
C LEU A 2 0.53 1.61 2.74
N ASN A 3 0.97 0.54 2.08
CA ASN A 3 0.93 0.40 0.63
C ASN A 3 -0.50 0.38 0.07
N PHE A 4 -1.45 -0.25 0.77
CA PHE A 4 -2.85 -0.28 0.36
C PHE A 4 -3.54 1.08 0.54
N ALA A 5 -3.27 1.77 1.65
CA ALA A 5 -3.75 3.14 1.87
C ALA A 5 -3.16 4.11 0.84
N GLY A 6 -1.89 3.97 0.49
CA GLY A 6 -1.24 4.74 -0.57
C GLY A 6 -1.86 4.49 -1.95
N LEU A 7 -2.17 3.24 -2.29
CA LEU A 7 -2.85 2.87 -3.53
C LEU A 7 -4.26 3.45 -3.62
N LEU A 8 -5.03 3.40 -2.54
CA LEU A 8 -6.36 4.02 -2.46
C LEU A 8 -6.28 5.54 -2.60
N TYR A 9 -5.29 6.19 -1.98
CA TYR A 9 -5.08 7.64 -2.08
C TYR A 9 -4.74 8.04 -3.52
N ILE A 10 -3.81 7.36 -4.18
CA ILE A 10 -3.42 7.62 -5.57
C ILE A 10 -4.62 7.41 -6.52
N SER A 11 -5.41 6.35 -6.31
CA SER A 11 -6.59 6.08 -7.15
C SER A 11 -7.68 7.14 -6.96
N TYR A 12 -7.86 7.64 -5.73
CA TYR A 12 -8.82 8.69 -5.44
C TYR A 12 -8.39 10.04 -6.04
N ASP A 13 -7.12 10.39 -5.91
CA ASP A 13 -6.58 11.66 -6.41
C ASP A 13 -6.65 11.74 -7.94
N ASN A 14 -6.29 10.68 -8.65
CA ASN A 14 -6.38 10.62 -10.11
C ASN A 14 -7.83 10.75 -10.61
N GLY A 15 -8.80 10.11 -9.97
CA GLY A 15 -10.21 10.22 -10.36
C GLY A 15 -10.78 11.63 -10.16
N THR A 16 -10.47 12.27 -9.05
CA THR A 16 -10.92 13.64 -8.75
C THR A 16 -10.22 14.69 -9.61
N ALA A 17 -8.94 14.50 -9.93
CA ALA A 17 -8.18 15.38 -10.82
C ALA A 17 -8.74 15.36 -12.24
N ALA A 18 -9.02 14.18 -12.80
CA ALA A 18 -9.62 14.05 -14.13
C ALA A 18 -10.99 14.73 -14.23
N THR A 19 -11.87 14.53 -13.24
CA THR A 19 -13.20 15.18 -13.23
C THR A 19 -13.10 16.70 -13.13
N ARG A 20 -12.20 17.24 -12.30
CA ARG A 20 -11.97 18.68 -12.20
C ARG A 20 -11.39 19.28 -13.49
N SER A 21 -10.52 18.53 -14.16
CA SER A 21 -9.95 18.93 -15.45
C SER A 21 -11.04 19.05 -16.51
N ASN A 22 -11.90 18.04 -16.65
CA ASN A 22 -12.99 18.02 -17.63
C ASN A 22 -13.99 19.16 -17.39
N LYS A 23 -14.35 19.42 -16.12
CA LYS A 23 -15.22 20.54 -15.80
C LYS A 23 -14.62 21.87 -16.25
N ARG A 24 -13.34 22.14 -15.99
CA ARG A 24 -12.67 23.37 -16.42
C ARG A 24 -12.67 23.53 -17.95
N VAL A 25 -12.47 22.42 -18.69
CA VAL A 25 -12.53 22.46 -20.15
C VAL A 25 -13.93 22.84 -20.61
N ILE A 26 -14.98 22.28 -20.01
CA ILE A 26 -16.36 22.65 -20.38
C ILE A 26 -16.66 24.10 -20.01
N ASP A 27 -16.22 24.58 -18.84
CA ASP A 27 -16.41 25.99 -18.48
C ASP A 27 -15.73 26.94 -19.49
N LEU A 28 -14.55 26.56 -20.04
CA LEU A 28 -13.89 27.28 -21.13
C LEU A 28 -14.68 27.21 -22.44
N MET A 29 -15.21 26.05 -22.80
CA MET A 29 -16.03 25.86 -24.01
C MET A 29 -17.33 26.65 -23.93
N HIS A 30 -17.96 26.71 -22.75
CA HIS A 30 -19.13 27.56 -22.52
C HIS A 30 -18.80 29.04 -22.74
N SER A 31 -17.69 29.53 -22.18
CA SER A 31 -17.24 30.91 -22.38
C SER A 31 -16.94 31.20 -23.85
N ALA A 32 -16.31 30.27 -24.58
CA ALA A 32 -16.04 30.40 -26.01
C ALA A 32 -17.31 30.41 -26.84
N TYR A 33 -18.31 29.59 -26.50
CA TYR A 33 -19.63 29.61 -27.12
C TYR A 33 -20.31 30.97 -26.95
N GLU A 34 -20.32 31.54 -25.75
CA GLU A 34 -20.92 32.86 -25.47
C GLU A 34 -20.20 34.01 -26.14
N SER A 35 -18.85 33.95 -26.23
CA SER A 35 -18.05 35.01 -26.85
C SER A 35 -17.95 34.92 -28.37
N GLY A 36 -18.30 33.76 -28.94
CA GLY A 36 -18.11 33.47 -30.36
C GLY A 36 -16.67 33.29 -30.80
N GLU A 37 -15.77 32.98 -29.86
CA GLU A 37 -14.36 32.71 -30.11
C GLU A 37 -14.13 31.30 -30.68
N ASP A 38 -13.01 31.12 -31.38
CA ASP A 38 -12.61 29.82 -31.88
C ASP A 38 -12.19 28.90 -30.72
N ALA A 39 -13.09 27.98 -30.35
CA ALA A 39 -12.91 27.07 -29.25
C ALA A 39 -11.89 25.95 -29.53
N SER A 40 -11.55 25.67 -30.78
CA SER A 40 -10.62 24.60 -31.15
C SER A 40 -9.21 24.84 -30.58
N VAL A 41 -8.82 26.11 -30.44
CA VAL A 41 -7.52 26.48 -29.85
C VAL A 41 -7.45 26.23 -28.35
N LEU A 42 -8.59 26.20 -27.68
CA LEU A 42 -8.69 26.03 -26.22
C LEU A 42 -8.81 24.56 -25.80
N LEU A 43 -9.10 23.66 -26.74
CA LEU A 43 -9.23 22.23 -26.49
C LEU A 43 -7.84 21.57 -26.37
N PRO A 44 -7.65 20.62 -25.44
CA PRO A 44 -6.48 19.76 -25.42
C PRO A 44 -6.43 18.89 -26.68
N GLU A 45 -5.23 18.48 -27.09
CA GLU A 45 -5.03 17.66 -28.29
C GLU A 45 -5.89 16.38 -28.28
N GLY A 46 -6.65 16.17 -29.36
CA GLY A 46 -7.54 15.04 -29.54
C GLY A 46 -8.87 15.09 -28.76
N TYR A 47 -9.13 16.19 -28.06
CA TYR A 47 -10.43 16.44 -27.44
C TYR A 47 -11.36 17.11 -28.46
N TRP A 48 -12.66 16.93 -28.26
CA TRP A 48 -13.70 17.60 -29.03
C TRP A 48 -14.88 17.93 -28.11
N CYS A 49 -15.68 18.91 -28.49
CA CYS A 49 -16.83 19.33 -27.72
C CYS A 49 -18.01 19.65 -28.62
N ILE A 50 -19.19 19.27 -28.15
CA ILE A 50 -20.47 19.62 -28.81
C ILE A 50 -21.46 20.17 -27.80
N LEU A 51 -22.35 21.02 -28.24
CA LEU A 51 -23.49 21.53 -27.48
C LEU A 51 -24.79 21.05 -28.14
N LEU A 52 -25.62 20.36 -27.36
CA LEU A 52 -26.96 19.93 -27.75
C LEU A 52 -27.99 20.91 -27.21
N ASP A 53 -29.02 21.18 -28.01
CA ASP A 53 -30.24 21.85 -27.56
C ASP A 53 -31.19 20.89 -26.84
N ASP A 54 -32.34 21.40 -26.39
CA ASP A 54 -33.39 20.61 -25.71
C ASP A 54 -34.02 19.57 -26.66
N GLY A 55 -33.92 19.75 -27.98
CA GLY A 55 -34.38 18.80 -29.00
C GLY A 55 -33.41 17.66 -29.24
N GLY A 56 -32.18 17.79 -28.78
CA GLY A 56 -31.11 16.84 -29.02
C GLY A 56 -30.32 17.08 -30.30
N ASP A 57 -30.48 18.24 -30.94
CA ASP A 57 -29.72 18.63 -32.10
C ASP A 57 -28.42 19.32 -31.73
N VAL A 58 -27.35 19.04 -32.47
CA VAL A 58 -26.05 19.72 -32.28
C VAL A 58 -26.14 21.15 -32.79
N ILE A 59 -26.16 22.12 -31.91
CA ILE A 59 -26.22 23.55 -32.24
C ILE A 59 -24.86 24.23 -32.30
N TRP A 60 -23.83 23.60 -31.72
CA TRP A 60 -22.45 24.11 -31.74
C TRP A 60 -21.47 22.97 -31.59
N SER A 61 -20.26 23.09 -32.16
CA SER A 61 -19.21 22.10 -32.07
C SER A 61 -17.83 22.69 -32.21
N ALA A 62 -16.83 22.05 -31.53
CA ALA A 62 -15.40 22.32 -31.65
C ALA A 62 -14.65 21.01 -31.83
N ASP A 63 -13.88 20.88 -32.91
CA ASP A 63 -13.07 19.70 -33.27
C ASP A 63 -13.86 18.38 -33.32
N MET A 64 -15.15 18.46 -33.70
CA MET A 64 -16.04 17.30 -33.71
C MET A 64 -15.64 16.31 -34.84
N PRO A 65 -15.39 15.01 -34.48
CA PRO A 65 -15.09 13.97 -35.46
C PRO A 65 -16.28 13.66 -36.39
N ASP A 66 -16.01 13.24 -37.64
CA ASP A 66 -17.02 12.94 -38.66
C ASP A 66 -17.92 11.73 -38.29
N ASP A 67 -17.47 10.85 -37.39
CA ASP A 67 -18.20 9.67 -36.93
C ASP A 67 -19.21 9.98 -35.81
N ILE A 68 -19.32 11.23 -35.37
CA ILE A 68 -20.24 11.67 -34.31
C ILE A 68 -21.57 12.12 -34.89
N PRO A 69 -22.73 11.59 -34.41
CA PRO A 69 -24.06 11.98 -34.87
C PRO A 69 -24.38 13.45 -34.60
N GLN A 70 -25.23 14.03 -35.47
CA GLN A 70 -25.70 15.43 -35.34
C GLN A 70 -27.02 15.54 -34.56
N HIS A 71 -27.71 14.43 -34.30
CA HIS A 71 -28.95 14.39 -33.53
C HIS A 71 -28.98 13.24 -32.56
N TYR A 72 -29.51 13.49 -31.36
CA TYR A 72 -29.56 12.56 -30.24
C TYR A 72 -30.97 12.47 -29.67
N THR A 73 -31.44 11.26 -29.48
CA THR A 73 -32.65 11.00 -28.71
C THR A 73 -32.36 11.01 -27.20
N LEU A 74 -33.41 11.17 -26.39
CA LEU A 74 -33.29 11.02 -24.92
C LEU A 74 -32.63 9.69 -24.52
N ARG A 75 -32.87 8.62 -25.30
CA ARG A 75 -32.26 7.32 -25.09
C ARG A 75 -30.75 7.40 -25.32
N ASP A 76 -30.31 8.05 -26.36
CA ASP A 76 -28.89 8.18 -26.71
C ASP A 76 -28.18 9.01 -25.67
N VAL A 77 -28.77 10.12 -25.21
CA VAL A 77 -28.26 10.96 -24.14
C VAL A 77 -28.10 10.15 -22.83
N ALA A 78 -29.10 9.34 -22.45
CA ALA A 78 -29.06 8.49 -21.31
C ALA A 78 -27.94 7.43 -21.36
N VAL A 79 -27.64 6.92 -22.54
CA VAL A 79 -26.56 5.96 -22.78
C VAL A 79 -25.19 6.65 -22.71
N LEU A 80 -24.99 7.72 -23.51
CA LEU A 80 -23.70 8.41 -23.59
C LEU A 80 -23.27 9.05 -22.27
N SER A 81 -24.21 9.51 -21.45
CA SER A 81 -23.90 10.06 -20.12
C SER A 81 -23.24 9.04 -19.18
N ARG A 82 -23.51 7.76 -19.39
CA ARG A 82 -22.98 6.65 -18.61
C ARG A 82 -21.79 5.95 -19.27
N TRP A 83 -21.80 5.86 -20.60
CA TRP A 83 -20.86 5.06 -21.38
C TRP A 83 -20.02 5.90 -22.34
N PHE A 84 -19.66 5.30 -23.45
CA PHE A 84 -18.91 5.91 -24.53
C PHE A 84 -19.86 6.36 -25.64
N LEU A 85 -19.43 7.34 -26.40
CA LEU A 85 -20.08 7.75 -27.65
C LEU A 85 -19.13 7.39 -28.80
N CYS A 86 -19.49 6.46 -29.68
CA CYS A 86 -18.65 5.97 -30.80
C CYS A 86 -17.22 5.63 -30.34
N ASP A 87 -17.08 4.91 -29.21
CA ASP A 87 -15.81 4.54 -28.53
C ASP A 87 -15.03 5.71 -27.92
N TYR A 88 -15.53 6.92 -27.96
CA TYR A 88 -14.95 8.05 -27.25
C TYR A 88 -15.46 8.09 -25.80
N PRO A 89 -14.58 8.21 -24.81
CA PRO A 89 -14.99 8.54 -23.46
C PRO A 89 -15.57 9.96 -23.44
N VAL A 90 -16.81 10.12 -23.01
CA VAL A 90 -17.46 11.44 -23.01
C VAL A 90 -17.78 11.88 -21.58
N TYR A 91 -17.73 13.18 -21.32
CA TYR A 91 -18.19 13.82 -20.10
C TYR A 91 -19.29 14.81 -20.46
N THR A 92 -20.41 14.76 -19.73
CA THR A 92 -21.58 15.59 -20.00
C THR A 92 -21.82 16.58 -18.88
N GLN A 93 -22.16 17.83 -19.22
CA GLN A 93 -22.53 18.88 -18.28
C GLN A 93 -23.71 19.65 -18.84
N ALA A 94 -24.78 19.73 -18.08
CA ALA A 94 -25.93 20.54 -18.43
C ALA A 94 -25.71 21.98 -17.97
N GLU A 95 -25.96 22.92 -18.88
CA GLU A 95 -25.91 24.38 -18.65
C GLU A 95 -27.27 24.98 -19.13
N ASP A 96 -27.50 26.25 -18.83
CA ASP A 96 -28.75 26.93 -19.20
C ASP A 96 -28.95 26.99 -20.71
N CYS A 97 -27.88 26.98 -21.50
CA CYS A 97 -27.92 26.98 -22.99
C CYS A 97 -28.07 25.61 -23.61
N GLY A 98 -28.04 24.51 -22.84
CA GLY A 98 -28.15 23.15 -23.34
C GLY A 98 -27.19 22.15 -22.66
N LEU A 99 -26.92 21.03 -23.35
CA LEU A 99 -26.08 19.95 -22.85
C LEU A 99 -24.74 19.96 -23.58
N PHE A 100 -23.66 20.31 -22.84
CA PHE A 100 -22.30 20.13 -23.32
C PHE A 100 -21.87 18.67 -23.23
N ILE A 101 -21.26 18.16 -24.29
CA ILE A 101 -20.65 16.84 -24.36
C ILE A 101 -19.18 17.03 -24.75
N LEU A 102 -18.28 16.77 -23.81
CA LEU A 102 -16.84 16.79 -24.02
C LEU A 102 -16.34 15.37 -24.30
N GLY A 103 -15.83 15.14 -25.49
CA GLY A 103 -15.20 13.88 -25.86
C GLY A 103 -13.70 13.91 -25.68
N GLN A 104 -13.16 12.78 -25.29
CA GLN A 104 -11.73 12.54 -25.10
C GLN A 104 -11.21 11.55 -26.13
N PRO A 105 -9.89 11.48 -26.41
CA PRO A 105 -9.34 10.50 -27.34
C PRO A 105 -9.76 9.07 -27.01
N LYS A 106 -9.96 8.25 -28.04
CA LYS A 106 -10.30 6.82 -27.86
C LYS A 106 -9.25 6.15 -26.96
N ASN A 107 -9.69 5.34 -26.02
CA ASN A 107 -8.86 4.65 -25.02
C ASN A 107 -8.13 5.56 -23.97
N ALA A 108 -8.43 6.85 -23.90
CA ALA A 108 -7.82 7.74 -22.91
C ALA A 108 -8.25 7.40 -21.47
N VAL A 109 -9.51 7.00 -21.28
CA VAL A 109 -10.10 6.73 -19.96
C VAL A 109 -11.01 5.50 -20.00
N GLY A 110 -10.91 4.64 -19.00
CA GLY A 110 -11.88 3.57 -18.73
C GLY A 110 -13.02 4.08 -17.86
N LYS A 111 -14.27 3.93 -18.31
CA LYS A 111 -15.45 4.24 -17.48
C LYS A 111 -15.93 2.96 -16.79
N TYR A 112 -15.99 2.99 -15.46
CA TYR A 112 -16.57 1.93 -14.65
C TYR A 112 -17.70 2.49 -13.81
N GLN A 113 -18.91 1.97 -13.98
CA GLN A 113 -20.04 2.33 -13.12
C GLN A 113 -20.03 1.44 -11.89
N ILE A 114 -19.55 1.96 -10.78
CA ILE A 114 -19.64 1.30 -9.48
C ILE A 114 -20.82 1.90 -8.73
N VAL A 115 -21.91 1.14 -8.64
CA VAL A 115 -23.08 1.51 -7.83
C VAL A 115 -22.90 0.88 -6.45
N LEU A 116 -22.58 1.68 -5.45
CA LEU A 116 -22.43 1.24 -4.06
C LEU A 116 -23.67 1.63 -3.27
N SER A 117 -24.19 0.71 -2.43
CA SER A 117 -25.30 1.01 -1.55
C SER A 117 -24.86 1.99 -0.46
N MET A 118 -25.74 2.94 -0.08
CA MET A 118 -25.46 3.92 0.98
C MET A 118 -25.17 3.23 2.33
N SER A 119 -25.81 2.11 2.60
CA SER A 119 -25.54 1.28 3.78
C SER A 119 -24.11 0.75 3.82
N TRP A 120 -23.51 0.47 2.65
CA TRP A 120 -22.11 0.08 2.55
C TRP A 120 -21.18 1.21 2.98
N PHE A 121 -21.46 2.45 2.55
CA PHE A 121 -20.68 3.63 2.95
C PHE A 121 -20.77 3.88 4.47
N HIS A 122 -21.97 3.79 5.05
CA HIS A 122 -22.15 3.95 6.49
C HIS A 122 -21.40 2.90 7.32
N SER A 123 -21.27 1.68 6.81
CA SER A 123 -20.54 0.60 7.49
C SER A 123 -19.03 0.63 7.24
N LEU A 124 -18.55 1.44 6.30
CA LEU A 124 -17.15 1.48 5.87
C LEU A 124 -16.19 1.88 7.00
N PRO A 125 -16.44 2.92 7.81
CA PRO A 125 -15.58 3.26 8.95
C PRO A 125 -15.44 2.14 9.96
N ALA A 126 -16.53 1.45 10.28
CA ALA A 126 -16.54 0.34 11.22
C ALA A 126 -15.73 -0.87 10.67
N ARG A 127 -15.85 -1.16 9.38
CA ARG A 127 -15.08 -2.22 8.72
C ARG A 127 -13.58 -1.90 8.68
N ILE A 128 -13.23 -0.65 8.38
CA ILE A 128 -11.84 -0.19 8.41
C ILE A 128 -11.28 -0.32 9.83
N ALA A 129 -12.02 0.16 10.85
CA ALA A 129 -11.61 0.04 12.25
C ALA A 129 -11.41 -1.42 12.66
N LEU A 130 -12.29 -2.34 12.25
CA LEU A 130 -12.16 -3.77 12.51
C LEU A 130 -10.89 -4.35 11.89
N VAL A 131 -10.61 -4.03 10.62
CA VAL A 131 -9.40 -4.50 9.94
C VAL A 131 -8.14 -3.96 10.62
N LEU A 132 -8.13 -2.68 11.02
CA LEU A 132 -7.01 -2.09 11.75
C LEU A 132 -6.81 -2.74 13.12
N ALA A 133 -7.88 -2.98 13.88
CA ALA A 133 -7.82 -3.67 15.17
C ALA A 133 -7.27 -5.10 15.04
N LEU A 134 -7.72 -5.85 14.01
CA LEU A 134 -7.23 -7.18 13.75
C LEU A 134 -5.73 -7.20 13.40
N ASN A 135 -5.28 -6.25 12.57
CA ASN A 135 -3.86 -6.11 12.24
C ASN A 135 -3.01 -5.73 13.46
N ALA A 136 -3.50 -4.83 14.31
CA ALA A 136 -2.84 -4.46 15.55
C ALA A 136 -2.72 -5.65 16.52
N ALA A 137 -3.80 -6.43 16.68
CA ALA A 137 -3.80 -7.63 17.50
C ALA A 137 -2.81 -8.69 17.01
N LEU A 138 -2.74 -8.89 15.67
CA LEU A 138 -1.78 -9.79 15.03
C LEU A 138 -0.32 -9.33 15.27
N ALA A 139 -0.04 -8.04 15.09
CA ALA A 139 1.28 -7.46 15.32
C ALA A 139 1.70 -7.61 16.79
N LEU A 140 0.80 -7.31 17.73
CA LEU A 140 1.04 -7.51 19.16
C LEU A 140 1.28 -8.98 19.50
N GLY A 141 0.48 -9.89 18.97
CA GLY A 141 0.65 -11.33 19.18
C GLY A 141 2.03 -11.82 18.71
N LEU A 142 2.43 -11.45 17.49
CA LEU A 142 3.75 -11.80 16.95
C LEU A 142 4.89 -11.16 17.77
N SER A 143 4.74 -9.91 18.18
CA SER A 143 5.72 -9.20 19.01
C SER A 143 5.90 -9.88 20.37
N LEU A 144 4.81 -10.27 21.03
CA LEU A 144 4.84 -10.97 22.31
C LEU A 144 5.49 -12.35 22.20
N LEU A 145 5.16 -13.11 21.12
CA LEU A 145 5.77 -14.41 20.87
C LEU A 145 7.28 -14.30 20.62
N THR A 146 7.69 -13.33 19.80
CA THR A 146 9.10 -13.09 19.51
C THR A 146 9.83 -12.58 20.73
N GLY A 147 9.24 -11.62 21.46
CA GLY A 147 9.81 -11.08 22.70
C GLY A 147 10.02 -12.16 23.78
N ARG A 148 9.04 -13.05 23.98
CA ARG A 148 9.18 -14.20 24.90
C ARG A 148 10.29 -15.17 24.49
N ARG A 149 10.45 -15.44 23.20
CA ARG A 149 11.53 -16.30 22.68
C ARG A 149 12.90 -15.67 22.90
N LEU A 150 13.03 -14.38 22.60
CA LEU A 150 14.26 -13.62 22.82
C LEU A 150 14.61 -13.53 24.30
N TYR A 151 13.63 -13.19 25.15
CA TYR A 151 13.83 -13.11 26.60
C TYR A 151 14.33 -14.43 27.19
N LYS A 152 13.70 -15.57 26.83
CA LYS A 152 14.16 -16.90 27.27
C LYS A 152 15.59 -17.20 26.80
N GLY A 153 15.93 -16.85 25.55
CA GLY A 153 17.27 -17.08 25.01
C GLY A 153 18.33 -16.27 25.73
N VAL A 154 18.07 -14.97 25.98
CA VAL A 154 18.98 -14.09 26.72
C VAL A 154 19.15 -14.57 28.16
N ARG A 155 18.07 -14.91 28.86
CA ARG A 155 18.12 -15.42 30.23
C ARG A 155 18.94 -16.71 30.31
N THR A 156 18.75 -17.65 29.39
CA THR A 156 19.56 -18.89 29.37
C THR A 156 21.05 -18.61 29.16
N LEU A 157 21.40 -17.60 28.32
CA LEU A 157 22.79 -17.18 28.15
C LEU A 157 23.37 -16.56 29.44
N THR A 158 22.59 -15.68 30.07
CA THR A 158 23.02 -15.04 31.34
C THR A 158 23.23 -16.08 32.45
N ASP A 159 22.26 -16.99 32.61
CA ASP A 159 22.36 -18.11 33.57
C ASP A 159 23.58 -19.01 33.24
N GLY A 160 23.85 -19.24 31.95
CA GLY A 160 25.01 -19.99 31.46
C GLY A 160 26.34 -19.30 31.83
N ILE A 161 26.43 -18.00 31.64
CA ILE A 161 27.64 -17.22 32.02
C ILE A 161 27.88 -17.26 33.55
N ASP A 162 26.81 -17.13 34.34
CA ASP A 162 26.90 -17.22 35.79
C ASP A 162 27.39 -18.59 36.28
N ARG A 163 26.89 -19.69 35.67
CA ARG A 163 27.36 -21.04 35.93
C ARG A 163 28.77 -21.27 35.44
N LEU A 164 29.20 -20.66 34.34
CA LEU A 164 30.56 -20.71 33.84
C LEU A 164 31.55 -20.08 34.84
N SER A 165 31.16 -18.98 35.49
CA SER A 165 31.96 -18.31 36.51
C SER A 165 32.17 -19.17 37.78
N ARG A 166 31.30 -20.18 37.98
CA ARG A 166 31.39 -21.17 39.06
C ARG A 166 32.09 -22.47 38.65
N GLU A 167 32.74 -22.47 37.48
CA GLU A 167 33.42 -23.63 36.89
C GLU A 167 32.51 -24.84 36.65
N GLU A 168 31.20 -24.62 36.56
CA GLU A 168 30.23 -25.70 36.26
C GLU A 168 30.28 -26.07 34.79
N LEU A 169 30.13 -27.37 34.51
CA LEU A 169 30.03 -27.88 33.16
C LEU A 169 28.69 -27.45 32.51
N LEU A 170 28.77 -26.80 31.38
CA LEU A 170 27.60 -26.33 30.64
C LEU A 170 27.22 -27.33 29.55
N ASP A 171 25.93 -27.66 29.46
CA ASP A 171 25.29 -28.34 28.31
C ASP A 171 24.05 -27.54 27.93
N LEU A 172 24.29 -26.35 27.34
CA LEU A 172 23.22 -25.49 26.86
C LEU A 172 22.70 -26.05 25.54
N ARG A 173 21.42 -26.44 25.53
CA ARG A 173 20.74 -26.93 24.35
C ARG A 173 19.67 -25.94 23.94
N GLY A 174 19.68 -25.53 22.70
CA GLY A 174 18.68 -24.63 22.15
C GLY A 174 18.83 -24.45 20.65
N GLY A 175 17.73 -24.03 20.01
CA GLY A 175 17.67 -23.72 18.59
C GLY A 175 17.52 -22.21 18.33
N GLY A 176 17.49 -21.84 17.05
CA GLY A 176 17.25 -20.47 16.61
C GLY A 176 18.47 -19.55 16.69
N ILE A 177 18.25 -18.26 16.92
CA ILE A 177 19.26 -17.21 16.81
C ILE A 177 20.40 -17.38 17.83
N PHE A 178 20.13 -17.99 18.99
CA PHE A 178 21.11 -18.16 20.08
C PHE A 178 21.93 -19.46 20.00
N ARG A 179 21.65 -20.33 19.03
CA ARG A 179 22.37 -21.59 18.88
C ARG A 179 23.90 -21.44 18.78
N PRO A 180 24.45 -20.50 17.98
CA PRO A 180 25.89 -20.32 17.94
C PRO A 180 26.48 -19.91 19.30
N ALA A 181 25.80 -18.99 20.03
CA ALA A 181 26.26 -18.54 21.34
C ALA A 181 26.25 -19.67 22.38
N TYR A 182 25.25 -20.54 22.37
CA TYR A 182 25.24 -21.73 23.25
C TYR A 182 26.38 -22.69 22.94
N GLN A 183 26.69 -22.91 21.67
CA GLN A 183 27.80 -23.76 21.26
C GLN A 183 29.16 -23.21 21.75
N GLU A 184 29.37 -21.91 21.60
CA GLU A 184 30.61 -21.27 22.07
C GLU A 184 30.75 -21.29 23.61
N LEU A 185 29.67 -21.04 24.35
CA LEU A 185 29.66 -21.16 25.80
C LEU A 185 29.98 -22.59 26.26
N ASN A 186 29.41 -23.60 25.62
CA ASN A 186 29.72 -25.00 25.92
C ASN A 186 31.20 -25.34 25.66
N LYS A 187 31.79 -24.85 24.56
CA LYS A 187 33.21 -25.02 24.24
C LYS A 187 34.11 -24.33 25.28
N CYS A 188 33.75 -23.09 25.67
CA CYS A 188 34.50 -22.35 26.73
C CYS A 188 34.46 -23.11 28.06
N SER A 189 33.31 -23.64 28.45
CA SER A 189 33.15 -24.44 29.65
C SER A 189 34.06 -25.69 29.66
N ALA A 190 34.07 -26.42 28.54
CA ALA A 190 34.94 -27.59 28.40
C ALA A 190 36.43 -27.21 28.49
N ALA A 191 36.84 -26.15 27.77
CA ALA A 191 38.25 -25.70 27.81
C ALA A 191 38.70 -25.18 29.17
N LEU A 192 37.83 -24.50 29.92
CA LEU A 192 38.13 -24.08 31.28
C LEU A 192 38.34 -25.28 32.20
N ARG A 193 37.46 -26.27 32.14
CA ARG A 193 37.57 -27.47 32.93
C ARG A 193 38.85 -28.26 32.63
N ASP A 194 39.23 -28.39 31.38
CA ASP A 194 40.50 -29.08 31.01
C ASP A 194 41.72 -28.34 31.57
N LYS A 195 41.69 -26.99 31.55
CA LYS A 195 42.75 -26.18 32.14
C LYS A 195 42.79 -26.31 33.67
N SER A 196 41.63 -26.26 34.34
CA SER A 196 41.54 -26.42 35.81
C SER A 196 42.09 -27.79 36.22
N ARG A 197 41.72 -28.86 35.54
CA ARG A 197 42.21 -30.21 35.75
C ARG A 197 43.73 -30.33 35.56
N ALA A 198 44.26 -29.75 34.50
CA ALA A 198 45.71 -29.73 34.24
C ALA A 198 46.49 -28.97 35.35
N LEU A 199 45.90 -27.90 35.89
CA LEU A 199 46.50 -27.16 37.02
C LEU A 199 46.48 -27.99 38.30
N GLU A 200 45.38 -28.67 38.62
CA GLU A 200 45.30 -29.57 39.80
C GLU A 200 46.29 -30.72 39.71
N GLU A 201 46.42 -31.33 38.54
CA GLU A 201 47.41 -32.39 38.30
C GLU A 201 48.86 -31.89 38.50
N ARG A 202 49.17 -30.69 38.01
CA ARG A 202 50.47 -30.03 38.24
C ARG A 202 50.71 -29.73 39.72
N ASP A 203 49.73 -29.18 40.40
CA ASP A 203 49.86 -28.85 41.81
C ASP A 203 49.98 -30.10 42.68
N THR A 204 49.29 -31.17 42.32
CA THR A 204 49.43 -32.47 42.98
C THR A 204 50.82 -33.08 42.75
N ALA A 205 51.32 -33.05 41.52
CA ALA A 205 52.64 -33.50 41.18
C ALA A 205 53.70 -32.69 41.93
N ARG A 206 53.54 -31.36 42.02
CA ARG A 206 54.46 -30.48 42.80
C ARG A 206 54.45 -30.79 44.29
N ARG A 207 53.30 -31.01 44.92
CA ARG A 207 53.18 -31.40 46.33
C ARG A 207 53.82 -32.73 46.59
N ASN A 208 53.60 -33.73 45.69
CA ASN A 208 54.21 -35.04 45.82
C ASN A 208 55.75 -34.97 45.68
N TRP A 209 56.24 -34.09 44.76
CA TRP A 209 57.69 -33.87 44.61
C TRP A 209 58.28 -33.24 45.87
N VAL A 210 57.67 -32.19 46.45
CA VAL A 210 58.14 -31.55 47.72
C VAL A 210 58.14 -32.53 48.91
N ASN A 211 57.06 -33.36 49.03
CA ASN A 211 56.96 -34.33 50.14
C ASN A 211 57.89 -35.55 49.95
N GLY A 212 58.38 -35.84 48.74
CA GLY A 212 59.30 -36.93 48.47
C GLY A 212 60.78 -36.57 48.70
N ILE A 213 61.08 -35.28 48.90
CA ILE A 213 62.46 -34.76 49.19
C ILE A 213 62.68 -34.57 50.66
N SER A 214 61.65 -34.68 51.50
CA SER A 214 61.77 -34.63 52.97
C SER A 214 61.94 -36.01 53.57
#